data_ff64fc2618d2ee855a38eac1fd2db859
#
_entry.id   ff64fc2618d2ee855a38eac1fd2db859
#
_cell.length_a   1.000
_cell.length_b   1.000
_cell.length_c   1.000
_cell.angle_alpha   90.00
_cell.angle_beta   90.00
_cell.angle_gamma   90.00
#
_symmetry.space_group_name_H-M   'P 1'
#
loop_
_entity.id
_entity.type
_entity.pdbx_description
1 polymer ?
#
loop_
_entity_poly.entity_id
_entity_poly.type
_entity_poly.pdbx_seq_one_letter_code
_entity_poly.pdbx_strand_id
1 'polypeptide(L)'
;MNQNRGASHGTEKQEVFEKFIMINRIRSNIQTNYTFCDIIRKPTAKQIAFLEELIMSPAIEDKEEYRFYYRILKAEEAMLSGQWDSISSFIFGEAENGAIVLKIGQRIIPKPIQYQIAISLYTDKGDMYDEIVNIVKNGREHRPNDWDKEMPECVRKENTFTVYRAGKESIDKAVDSLSWTLWRDVAEWFAERHEHYGQEKQHLYKATISADDVIAFTNSRREFEIIQYGGVRDIEELPRIGVSAEYKELFSATSYDFHKDQENRTTALDLFAKWYRQNNAMGET
;
A
#
# COMPACT_ATOMS: atom_id res chain seq x y z
N MET A 1 -13.00 62.22 17.83
CA MET A 1 -12.97 61.09 16.87
C MET A 1 -12.13 59.98 17.44
N ASN A 2 -12.72 59.04 18.12
CA ASN A 2 -12.10 57.79 18.58
C ASN A 2 -13.19 56.84 19.10
N GLN A 3 -13.89 56.19 18.16
CA GLN A 3 -14.77 55.04 18.46
C GLN A 3 -14.77 54.19 17.22
N ASN A 4 -13.91 53.12 17.18
CA ASN A 4 -14.08 51.94 16.35
C ASN A 4 -12.85 51.01 16.43
N ARG A 5 -12.29 50.75 17.61
CA ARG A 5 -11.25 49.67 17.80
C ARG A 5 -11.68 48.49 18.65
N GLY A 6 -12.92 48.49 19.20
CA GLY A 6 -13.38 47.42 20.10
C GLY A 6 -14.14 46.27 19.45
N ALA A 7 -14.66 46.44 18.22
CA ALA A 7 -15.55 45.45 17.61
C ALA A 7 -14.80 44.32 16.86
N SER A 8 -13.59 44.55 16.37
CA SER A 8 -12.86 43.55 15.58
C SER A 8 -12.22 42.44 16.40
N HIS A 9 -11.79 42.75 17.62
CA HIS A 9 -11.13 41.76 18.51
C HIS A 9 -12.08 40.72 19.11
N GLY A 10 -13.39 41.02 19.25
CA GLY A 10 -14.39 40.08 19.73
C GLY A 10 -14.76 39.02 18.68
N THR A 11 -14.89 39.45 17.44
CA THR A 11 -15.23 38.57 16.29
C THR A 11 -14.10 37.61 15.97
N GLU A 12 -12.87 38.04 15.99
CA GLU A 12 -11.68 37.21 15.70
C GLU A 12 -11.49 36.09 16.73
N LYS A 13 -11.65 36.40 18.04
CA LYS A 13 -11.59 35.40 19.10
C LYS A 13 -12.72 34.36 19.01
N GLN A 14 -13.91 34.79 18.64
CA GLN A 14 -15.06 33.93 18.48
C GLN A 14 -14.88 32.97 17.30
N GLU A 15 -14.36 33.48 16.19
CA GLU A 15 -14.06 32.67 15.00
C GLU A 15 -13.00 31.60 15.28
N VAL A 16 -11.92 31.94 15.98
CA VAL A 16 -10.88 30.98 16.40
C VAL A 16 -11.46 29.90 17.31
N PHE A 17 -12.34 30.26 18.23
CA PHE A 17 -13.00 29.32 19.15
C PHE A 17 -13.95 28.36 18.41
N GLU A 18 -14.71 28.85 17.44
CA GLU A 18 -15.60 28.03 16.61
C GLU A 18 -14.82 27.03 15.75
N LYS A 19 -13.70 27.46 15.16
CA LYS A 19 -12.77 26.59 14.41
C LYS A 19 -12.21 25.49 15.31
N PHE A 20 -11.78 25.82 16.51
CA PHE A 20 -11.28 24.83 17.49
C PHE A 20 -12.35 23.79 17.86
N ILE A 21 -13.59 24.21 18.12
CA ILE A 21 -14.70 23.31 18.43
C ILE A 21 -14.98 22.36 17.24
N MET A 22 -14.96 22.88 16.02
CA MET A 22 -15.23 22.08 14.83
C MET A 22 -14.17 20.99 14.62
N ILE A 23 -12.88 21.32 14.72
CA ILE A 23 -11.79 20.35 14.63
C ILE A 23 -11.92 19.25 15.70
N ASN A 24 -12.16 19.62 16.96
CA ASN A 24 -12.33 18.63 18.02
C ASN A 24 -13.55 17.72 17.80
N ARG A 25 -14.63 18.21 17.21
CA ARG A 25 -15.78 17.38 16.83
C ARG A 25 -15.42 16.37 15.73
N ILE A 26 -14.68 16.81 14.72
CA ILE A 26 -14.24 15.93 13.63
C ILE A 26 -13.33 14.85 14.20
N ARG A 27 -12.31 15.21 14.97
CA ARG A 27 -11.39 14.29 15.64
C ARG A 27 -12.13 13.26 16.50
N SER A 28 -13.06 13.73 17.35
CA SER A 28 -13.87 12.86 18.22
C SER A 28 -14.76 11.90 17.41
N ASN A 29 -15.33 12.33 16.29
CA ASN A 29 -16.13 11.46 15.42
C ASN A 29 -15.28 10.35 14.82
N ILE A 30 -14.13 10.68 14.23
CA ILE A 30 -13.22 9.70 13.64
C ILE A 30 -12.76 8.69 14.69
N GLN A 31 -12.35 9.15 15.87
CA GLN A 31 -11.95 8.28 16.97
C GLN A 31 -13.07 7.36 17.44
N THR A 32 -14.29 7.86 17.51
CA THR A 32 -15.47 7.07 17.90
C THR A 32 -15.77 6.01 16.84
N ASN A 33 -15.80 6.39 15.56
CA ASN A 33 -16.03 5.47 14.46
C ASN A 33 -14.96 4.37 14.40
N TYR A 34 -13.69 4.74 14.58
CA TYR A 34 -12.59 3.78 14.65
C TYR A 34 -12.74 2.81 15.81
N THR A 35 -13.12 3.28 17.01
CA THR A 35 -13.29 2.45 18.20
C THR A 35 -14.42 1.43 18.03
N PHE A 36 -15.55 1.83 17.45
CA PHE A 36 -16.71 0.94 17.24
C PHE A 36 -16.66 0.19 15.90
N CYS A 37 -15.64 0.41 15.09
CA CYS A 37 -15.48 -0.21 13.78
C CYS A 37 -16.73 -0.05 12.90
N ASP A 38 -17.30 1.15 12.85
CA ASP A 38 -18.49 1.47 12.07
C ASP A 38 -18.64 2.97 11.86
N ILE A 39 -19.44 3.38 10.87
CA ILE A 39 -19.84 4.77 10.69
C ILE A 39 -21.04 5.08 11.56
N ILE A 40 -20.79 5.79 12.67
CA ILE A 40 -21.85 6.14 13.64
C ILE A 40 -22.61 7.39 13.19
N ARG A 41 -21.91 8.32 12.59
CA ARG A 41 -22.50 9.61 12.19
C ARG A 41 -22.07 9.94 10.76
N LYS A 42 -23.05 10.32 9.95
CA LYS A 42 -22.78 10.82 8.59
C LYS A 42 -21.96 12.11 8.65
N PRO A 43 -20.84 12.21 7.92
CA PRO A 43 -20.13 13.47 7.76
C PRO A 43 -21.09 14.56 7.26
N THR A 44 -21.00 15.75 7.82
CA THR A 44 -21.82 16.85 7.33
C THR A 44 -21.09 17.60 6.22
N ALA A 45 -21.83 18.04 5.19
CA ALA A 45 -21.26 18.90 4.14
C ALA A 45 -20.55 20.13 4.74
N LYS A 46 -21.06 20.65 5.89
CA LYS A 46 -20.43 21.75 6.61
C LYS A 46 -19.04 21.39 7.15
N GLN A 47 -18.83 20.17 7.64
CA GLN A 47 -17.51 19.72 8.13
C GLN A 47 -16.51 19.57 6.98
N ILE A 48 -16.95 19.01 5.87
CA ILE A 48 -16.12 18.85 4.67
C ILE A 48 -15.74 20.23 4.11
N ALA A 49 -16.70 21.12 3.88
CA ALA A 49 -16.46 22.47 3.39
C ALA A 49 -15.53 23.29 4.31
N PHE A 50 -15.68 23.12 5.63
CA PHE A 50 -14.78 23.75 6.60
C PHE A 50 -13.32 23.25 6.47
N LEU A 51 -13.10 21.96 6.29
CA LEU A 51 -11.75 21.43 6.05
C LEU A 51 -11.17 21.88 4.71
N GLU A 52 -11.99 21.95 3.66
CA GLU A 52 -11.60 22.52 2.36
C GLU A 52 -11.13 23.96 2.50
N GLU A 53 -11.87 24.79 3.23
CA GLU A 53 -11.48 26.19 3.50
C GLU A 53 -10.12 26.27 4.21
N LEU A 54 -9.88 25.44 5.25
CA LEU A 54 -8.60 25.41 5.96
C LEU A 54 -7.45 24.95 5.06
N ILE A 55 -7.65 23.92 4.24
CA ILE A 55 -6.65 23.40 3.31
C ILE A 55 -6.28 24.46 2.24
N MET A 56 -7.25 25.21 1.75
CA MET A 56 -7.04 26.24 0.73
C MET A 56 -6.50 27.55 1.30
N SER A 57 -6.58 27.78 2.62
CA SER A 57 -6.16 29.01 3.26
C SER A 57 -4.64 29.23 3.13
N PRO A 58 -4.19 30.39 2.62
CA PRO A 58 -2.77 30.73 2.58
C PRO A 58 -2.18 31.05 3.96
N ALA A 59 -3.02 31.31 4.96
CA ALA A 59 -2.60 31.65 6.32
C ALA A 59 -2.19 30.42 7.16
N ILE A 60 -2.45 29.20 6.66
CA ILE A 60 -2.13 27.95 7.34
C ILE A 60 -0.92 27.32 6.64
N GLU A 61 0.20 27.23 7.34
CA GLU A 61 1.43 26.64 6.83
C GLU A 61 1.38 25.11 6.88
N ASP A 62 1.03 24.52 8.01
CA ASP A 62 0.86 23.07 8.16
C ASP A 62 -0.61 22.67 7.98
N LYS A 63 -0.85 21.90 6.93
CA LYS A 63 -2.19 21.49 6.51
C LYS A 63 -2.40 19.96 6.59
N GLU A 64 -1.39 19.21 7.01
CA GLU A 64 -1.44 17.74 6.95
C GLU A 64 -2.55 17.16 7.82
N GLU A 65 -2.76 17.68 9.04
CA GLU A 65 -3.86 17.25 9.90
C GLU A 65 -5.24 17.48 9.25
N TYR A 66 -5.44 18.61 8.58
CA TYR A 66 -6.72 18.93 7.92
C TYR A 66 -6.95 18.06 6.68
N ARG A 67 -5.91 17.78 5.89
CA ARG A 67 -5.96 16.85 4.75
C ARG A 67 -6.28 15.43 5.22
N PHE A 68 -5.66 14.99 6.31
CA PHE A 68 -5.95 13.70 6.92
C PHE A 68 -7.44 13.57 7.26
N TYR A 69 -8.02 14.50 8.01
CA TYR A 69 -9.44 14.46 8.37
C TYR A 69 -10.35 14.58 7.15
N TYR A 70 -10.03 15.44 6.21
CA TYR A 70 -10.78 15.61 4.96
C TYR A 70 -10.88 14.30 4.19
N ARG A 71 -9.77 13.59 4.00
CA ARG A 71 -9.73 12.31 3.29
C ARG A 71 -10.61 11.26 3.97
N ILE A 72 -10.54 11.14 5.31
CA ILE A 72 -11.38 10.19 6.05
C ILE A 72 -12.86 10.53 5.89
N LEU A 73 -13.26 11.79 6.06
CA LEU A 73 -14.66 12.20 5.91
C LEU A 73 -15.18 11.99 4.49
N LYS A 74 -14.35 12.22 3.47
CA LYS A 74 -14.71 11.96 2.07
C LYS A 74 -14.85 10.46 1.80
N ALA A 75 -13.99 9.63 2.37
CA ALA A 75 -14.12 8.19 2.29
C ALA A 75 -15.40 7.69 2.98
N GLU A 76 -15.75 8.23 4.16
CA GLU A 76 -17.02 7.92 4.84
C GLU A 76 -18.25 8.33 3.99
N GLU A 77 -18.21 9.50 3.36
CA GLU A 77 -19.27 9.95 2.46
C GLU A 77 -19.43 8.98 1.27
N ALA A 78 -18.31 8.55 0.67
CA ALA A 78 -18.29 7.57 -0.41
C ALA A 78 -18.83 6.20 0.03
N MET A 79 -18.46 5.71 1.23
CA MET A 79 -19.01 4.47 1.80
C MET A 79 -20.52 4.52 1.96
N LEU A 80 -21.05 5.63 2.50
CA LEU A 80 -22.49 5.80 2.73
C LEU A 80 -23.30 5.92 1.43
N SER A 81 -22.66 6.39 0.34
CA SER A 81 -23.28 6.51 -0.97
C SER A 81 -23.02 5.31 -1.88
N GLY A 82 -22.25 4.31 -1.43
CA GLY A 82 -21.89 3.13 -2.23
C GLY A 82 -20.92 3.43 -3.37
N GLN A 83 -20.19 4.53 -3.32
CA GLN A 83 -19.21 4.94 -4.33
C GLN A 83 -17.83 4.32 -4.04
N TRP A 84 -17.75 2.99 -4.16
CA TRP A 84 -16.57 2.22 -3.73
C TRP A 84 -15.27 2.63 -4.42
N ASP A 85 -15.31 2.91 -5.72
CA ASP A 85 -14.14 3.34 -6.50
C ASP A 85 -13.56 4.67 -5.98
N SER A 86 -14.41 5.54 -5.45
CA SER A 86 -14.00 6.84 -4.90
C SER A 86 -13.22 6.71 -3.59
N ILE A 87 -13.43 5.63 -2.82
CA ILE A 87 -12.71 5.42 -1.56
C ILE A 87 -11.21 5.36 -1.81
N SER A 88 -10.78 4.57 -2.80
CA SER A 88 -9.38 4.40 -3.15
C SER A 88 -8.70 5.73 -3.49
N SER A 89 -9.41 6.65 -4.18
CA SER A 89 -8.84 7.96 -4.54
C SER A 89 -8.56 8.87 -3.35
N PHE A 90 -9.30 8.71 -2.24
CA PHE A 90 -9.09 9.51 -1.02
C PHE A 90 -7.99 8.98 -0.11
N ILE A 91 -7.66 7.70 -0.22
CA ILE A 91 -6.67 7.04 0.65
C ILE A 91 -5.43 6.57 -0.11
N PHE A 92 -5.32 6.86 -1.41
CA PHE A 92 -4.19 6.44 -2.25
C PHE A 92 -2.86 7.00 -1.71
N GLY A 93 -1.86 6.12 -1.57
CA GLY A 93 -0.54 6.46 -1.02
C GLY A 93 -0.52 6.77 0.48
N GLU A 94 -1.63 6.57 1.20
CA GLU A 94 -1.79 6.93 2.61
C GLU A 94 -2.25 5.70 3.42
N ALA A 95 -1.31 4.82 3.74
CA ALA A 95 -1.61 3.55 4.40
C ALA A 95 -2.31 3.73 5.77
N GLU A 96 -1.98 4.78 6.53
CA GLU A 96 -2.65 5.10 7.80
C GLU A 96 -4.13 5.44 7.59
N ASN A 97 -4.43 6.33 6.65
CA ASN A 97 -5.82 6.67 6.31
C ASN A 97 -6.58 5.44 5.85
N GLY A 98 -5.92 4.61 5.03
CA GLY A 98 -6.48 3.37 4.54
C GLY A 98 -6.81 2.37 5.63
N ALA A 99 -5.93 2.18 6.60
CA ALA A 99 -6.16 1.32 7.76
C ALA A 99 -7.38 1.80 8.57
N ILE A 100 -7.48 3.11 8.83
CA ILE A 100 -8.61 3.73 9.53
C ILE A 100 -9.91 3.51 8.74
N VAL A 101 -9.90 3.79 7.43
CA VAL A 101 -11.08 3.66 6.57
C VAL A 101 -11.54 2.19 6.48
N LEU A 102 -10.61 1.25 6.34
CA LEU A 102 -10.93 -0.19 6.32
C LEU A 102 -11.51 -0.65 7.66
N LYS A 103 -10.99 -0.15 8.78
CA LYS A 103 -11.51 -0.44 10.11
C LYS A 103 -12.91 0.11 10.33
N ILE A 104 -13.12 1.39 10.06
CA ILE A 104 -14.43 2.05 10.16
C ILE A 104 -15.45 1.35 9.24
N GLY A 105 -15.05 1.08 8.00
CA GLY A 105 -15.90 0.51 6.96
C GLY A 105 -16.04 -1.01 6.97
N GLN A 106 -15.44 -1.75 7.91
CA GLN A 106 -15.34 -3.21 7.84
C GLN A 106 -16.68 -3.95 7.73
N ARG A 107 -17.79 -3.33 8.21
CA ARG A 107 -19.15 -3.87 8.13
C ARG A 107 -19.96 -3.37 6.94
N ILE A 108 -19.47 -2.33 6.25
CA ILE A 108 -20.19 -1.61 5.20
C ILE A 108 -19.55 -1.89 3.84
N ILE A 109 -18.23 -1.81 3.75
CA ILE A 109 -17.49 -2.04 2.51
C ILE A 109 -17.59 -3.53 2.14
N PRO A 110 -18.02 -3.88 0.93
CA PRO A 110 -18.02 -5.26 0.46
C PRO A 110 -16.63 -5.91 0.54
N LYS A 111 -16.54 -7.17 0.93
CA LYS A 111 -15.27 -7.87 1.10
C LYS A 111 -14.33 -7.82 -0.11
N PRO A 112 -14.80 -8.00 -1.36
CA PRO A 112 -13.94 -7.84 -2.53
C PRO A 112 -13.32 -6.44 -2.65
N ILE A 113 -14.06 -5.40 -2.26
CA ILE A 113 -13.57 -4.02 -2.26
C ILE A 113 -12.56 -3.80 -1.13
N GLN A 114 -12.82 -4.33 0.09
CA GLN A 114 -11.85 -4.31 1.18
C GLN A 114 -10.53 -4.95 0.75
N TYR A 115 -10.60 -6.10 0.07
CA TYR A 115 -9.44 -6.79 -0.48
C TYR A 115 -8.67 -5.92 -1.48
N GLN A 116 -9.34 -5.34 -2.47
CA GLN A 116 -8.71 -4.48 -3.49
C GLN A 116 -7.98 -3.29 -2.85
N ILE A 117 -8.65 -2.62 -1.91
CA ILE A 117 -8.06 -1.51 -1.15
C ILE A 117 -6.85 -1.99 -0.35
N ALA A 118 -6.98 -3.10 0.38
CA ALA A 118 -5.91 -3.62 1.23
C ALA A 118 -4.68 -4.04 0.42
N ILE A 119 -4.84 -4.70 -0.73
CA ILE A 119 -3.72 -5.05 -1.62
C ILE A 119 -3.01 -3.80 -2.12
N SER A 120 -3.75 -2.78 -2.59
CA SER A 120 -3.16 -1.54 -3.06
C SER A 120 -2.35 -0.82 -1.98
N LEU A 121 -2.85 -0.79 -0.74
CA LEU A 121 -2.17 -0.15 0.39
C LEU A 121 -1.00 -0.99 0.91
N TYR A 122 -1.13 -2.32 0.92
CA TYR A 122 -0.09 -3.23 1.39
C TYR A 122 1.20 -3.05 0.60
N THR A 123 1.11 -2.91 -0.71
CA THR A 123 2.26 -2.65 -1.58
C THR A 123 2.89 -1.28 -1.37
N ASP A 124 2.22 -0.36 -0.65
CA ASP A 124 2.69 0.99 -0.33
C ASP A 124 2.78 1.23 1.19
N LYS A 125 3.59 0.42 1.88
CA LYS A 125 3.82 0.47 3.34
C LYS A 125 2.66 0.00 4.23
N GLY A 126 1.69 -0.69 3.66
CA GLY A 126 0.55 -1.22 4.43
C GLY A 126 0.89 -2.37 5.36
N ASP A 127 2.08 -2.95 5.24
CA ASP A 127 2.62 -4.01 6.10
C ASP A 127 2.79 -3.58 7.58
N MET A 128 2.78 -2.27 7.84
CA MET A 128 2.85 -1.68 9.19
C MET A 128 1.49 -1.65 9.92
N TYR A 129 0.37 -1.97 9.23
CA TYR A 129 -0.98 -1.82 9.77
C TYR A 129 -1.71 -3.16 9.83
N ASP A 130 -2.03 -3.63 11.03
CA ASP A 130 -2.71 -4.90 11.28
C ASP A 130 -4.04 -5.03 10.52
N GLU A 131 -4.80 -3.95 10.38
CA GLU A 131 -6.05 -3.92 9.64
C GLU A 131 -5.86 -4.33 8.17
N ILE A 132 -4.82 -3.78 7.53
CA ILE A 132 -4.46 -4.09 6.14
C ILE A 132 -3.95 -5.52 6.04
N VAL A 133 -2.97 -5.88 6.88
CA VAL A 133 -2.35 -7.20 6.90
C VAL A 133 -3.38 -8.31 7.12
N ASN A 134 -4.33 -8.13 8.03
CA ASN A 134 -5.38 -9.12 8.31
C ASN A 134 -6.34 -9.31 7.12
N ILE A 135 -6.69 -8.24 6.41
CA ILE A 135 -7.53 -8.35 5.21
C ILE A 135 -6.76 -9.06 4.09
N VAL A 136 -5.47 -8.74 3.91
CA VAL A 136 -4.61 -9.41 2.92
C VAL A 136 -4.51 -10.90 3.21
N LYS A 137 -4.17 -11.31 4.46
CA LYS A 137 -4.05 -12.73 4.86
C LYS A 137 -5.31 -13.54 4.58
N ASN A 138 -6.47 -12.93 4.72
CA ASN A 138 -7.77 -13.58 4.53
C ASN A 138 -8.40 -13.28 3.15
N GLY A 139 -7.65 -12.63 2.25
CA GLY A 139 -8.20 -12.08 1.00
C GLY A 139 -8.26 -13.04 -0.17
N ARG A 140 -7.66 -14.24 -0.08
CA ARG A 140 -7.52 -15.18 -1.21
C ARG A 140 -8.84 -15.50 -1.91
N GLU A 141 -9.93 -15.68 -1.17
CA GLU A 141 -11.27 -15.96 -1.72
C GLU A 141 -11.86 -14.77 -2.52
N HIS A 142 -11.29 -13.58 -2.37
CA HIS A 142 -11.71 -12.37 -3.06
C HIS A 142 -10.77 -11.97 -4.20
N ARG A 143 -9.78 -12.80 -4.49
CA ARG A 143 -8.85 -12.63 -5.60
C ARG A 143 -9.62 -12.63 -6.93
N PRO A 144 -9.42 -11.62 -7.81
CA PRO A 144 -10.09 -11.60 -9.11
C PRO A 144 -9.61 -12.75 -10.00
N ASN A 145 -10.46 -13.18 -10.94
CA ASN A 145 -10.13 -14.29 -11.85
C ASN A 145 -8.93 -13.98 -12.76
N ASP A 146 -8.68 -12.70 -13.04
CA ASP A 146 -7.57 -12.21 -13.86
C ASP A 146 -6.39 -11.69 -13.03
N TRP A 147 -6.22 -12.23 -11.83
CA TRP A 147 -5.18 -11.82 -10.87
C TRP A 147 -3.75 -11.89 -11.43
N ASP A 148 -3.54 -12.76 -12.40
CA ASP A 148 -2.26 -13.02 -13.06
C ASP A 148 -2.05 -12.22 -14.36
N LYS A 149 -2.98 -11.32 -14.72
CA LYS A 149 -2.93 -10.57 -15.98
C LYS A 149 -1.67 -9.74 -16.18
N GLU A 150 -1.09 -9.24 -15.09
CA GLU A 150 0.19 -8.49 -15.09
C GLU A 150 1.41 -9.40 -14.97
N MET A 151 1.21 -10.70 -14.76
CA MET A 151 2.30 -11.68 -14.64
C MET A 151 2.94 -11.92 -16.02
N PRO A 152 4.28 -12.06 -16.08
CA PRO A 152 4.95 -12.39 -17.33
C PRO A 152 4.41 -13.66 -17.96
N GLU A 153 4.22 -13.67 -19.29
CA GLU A 153 3.60 -14.78 -20.01
C GLU A 153 4.35 -16.11 -19.81
N CYS A 154 5.69 -16.05 -19.67
CA CYS A 154 6.52 -17.23 -19.43
C CYS A 154 6.26 -17.93 -18.09
N VAL A 155 5.61 -17.24 -17.13
CA VAL A 155 5.30 -17.77 -15.79
C VAL A 155 3.81 -18.04 -15.61
N ARG A 156 2.96 -17.27 -16.30
CA ARG A 156 1.49 -17.27 -16.10
C ARG A 156 0.83 -18.65 -16.17
N LYS A 157 1.42 -19.60 -16.90
CA LYS A 157 0.87 -20.94 -17.08
C LYS A 157 1.37 -21.95 -16.04
N GLU A 158 2.28 -21.53 -15.18
CA GLU A 158 2.83 -22.39 -14.15
C GLU A 158 1.82 -22.59 -13.00
N ASN A 159 1.76 -23.81 -12.50
CA ASN A 159 0.96 -24.12 -11.31
C ASN A 159 1.74 -23.92 -10.01
N THR A 160 3.04 -23.75 -10.09
CA THR A 160 3.95 -23.58 -8.96
C THR A 160 5.04 -22.60 -9.35
N PHE A 161 5.29 -21.62 -8.49
CA PHE A 161 6.28 -20.57 -8.73
C PHE A 161 7.48 -20.77 -7.84
N THR A 162 8.67 -20.66 -8.40
CA THR A 162 9.90 -20.43 -7.65
C THR A 162 9.94 -18.95 -7.27
N VAL A 163 10.12 -18.67 -5.97
CA VAL A 163 10.10 -17.31 -5.44
C VAL A 163 11.32 -17.06 -4.56
N TYR A 164 11.64 -15.78 -4.39
CA TYR A 164 12.79 -15.31 -3.65
C TYR A 164 12.38 -14.23 -2.64
N ARG A 165 13.13 -14.15 -1.54
CA ARG A 165 12.93 -13.10 -0.53
C ARG A 165 14.26 -12.78 0.15
N ALA A 166 14.48 -11.51 0.44
CA ALA A 166 15.50 -11.09 1.40
C ALA A 166 14.85 -10.70 2.73
N GLY A 167 15.49 -11.03 3.83
CA GLY A 167 15.03 -10.68 5.17
C GLY A 167 16.10 -10.94 6.22
N LYS A 168 15.95 -10.32 7.38
CA LYS A 168 16.81 -10.52 8.56
C LYS A 168 16.36 -11.68 9.44
N GLU A 169 15.13 -12.11 9.25
CA GLU A 169 14.50 -13.21 9.99
C GLU A 169 15.16 -14.55 9.67
N SER A 170 15.07 -15.48 10.62
CA SER A 170 15.46 -16.88 10.38
C SER A 170 14.48 -17.58 9.41
N ILE A 171 14.91 -18.68 8.82
CA ILE A 171 14.14 -19.47 7.85
C ILE A 171 12.73 -19.83 8.37
N ASP A 172 12.60 -20.18 9.66
CA ASP A 172 11.34 -20.54 10.30
C ASP A 172 10.34 -19.38 10.36
N LYS A 173 10.82 -18.15 10.37
CA LYS A 173 10.00 -16.94 10.36
C LYS A 173 9.77 -16.43 8.94
N ALA A 174 10.72 -16.63 8.06
CA ALA A 174 10.61 -16.22 6.66
C ALA A 174 9.44 -16.94 5.96
N VAL A 175 9.10 -18.17 6.37
CA VAL A 175 7.96 -18.93 5.83
C VAL A 175 6.62 -18.21 6.01
N ASP A 176 6.48 -17.41 7.06
CA ASP A 176 5.25 -16.64 7.36
C ASP A 176 5.18 -15.29 6.64
N SER A 177 6.21 -14.97 5.88
CA SER A 177 6.28 -13.69 5.15
C SER A 177 5.28 -13.65 4.00
N LEU A 178 4.56 -12.52 3.89
CA LEU A 178 3.53 -12.34 2.87
C LEU A 178 4.10 -12.04 1.49
N SER A 179 5.20 -11.26 1.42
CA SER A 179 5.75 -10.73 0.17
C SER A 179 6.96 -11.55 -0.28
N TRP A 180 6.90 -12.02 -1.52
CA TRP A 180 7.95 -12.76 -2.22
C TRP A 180 8.06 -12.24 -3.64
N THR A 181 9.21 -12.36 -4.27
CA THR A 181 9.39 -11.99 -5.68
C THR A 181 9.68 -13.20 -6.56
N LEU A 182 9.21 -13.16 -7.80
CA LEU A 182 9.57 -14.15 -8.83
C LEU A 182 11.02 -14.04 -9.28
N TRP A 183 11.70 -12.94 -8.98
CA TRP A 183 13.02 -12.64 -9.54
C TRP A 183 14.09 -12.51 -8.45
N ARG A 184 15.13 -13.33 -8.54
CA ARG A 184 16.23 -13.35 -7.58
C ARG A 184 16.91 -11.99 -7.44
N ASP A 185 17.17 -11.29 -8.55
CA ASP A 185 17.84 -9.98 -8.52
C ASP A 185 17.06 -8.94 -7.72
N VAL A 186 15.72 -9.01 -7.71
CA VAL A 186 14.88 -8.15 -6.87
C VAL A 186 15.14 -8.42 -5.39
N ALA A 187 15.18 -9.68 -4.99
CA ALA A 187 15.47 -10.04 -3.59
C ALA A 187 16.90 -9.63 -3.18
N GLU A 188 17.89 -9.84 -4.06
CA GLU A 188 19.28 -9.38 -3.83
C GLU A 188 19.34 -7.85 -3.68
N TRP A 189 18.59 -7.11 -4.51
CA TRP A 189 18.52 -5.65 -4.45
C TRP A 189 17.92 -5.15 -3.13
N PHE A 190 16.83 -5.78 -2.65
CA PHE A 190 16.27 -5.45 -1.35
C PHE A 190 17.27 -5.70 -0.22
N ALA A 191 18.02 -6.80 -0.28
CA ALA A 191 19.04 -7.09 0.71
C ALA A 191 20.15 -6.04 0.71
N GLU A 192 20.73 -5.69 -0.46
CA GLU A 192 21.75 -4.64 -0.57
C GLU A 192 21.22 -3.29 -0.08
N ARG A 193 19.97 -2.95 -0.42
CA ARG A 193 19.34 -1.71 0.00
C ARG A 193 19.16 -1.62 1.51
N HIS A 194 18.65 -2.68 2.15
CA HIS A 194 18.45 -2.70 3.60
C HIS A 194 19.77 -2.60 4.36
N GLU A 195 20.80 -3.34 3.92
CA GLU A 195 22.14 -3.26 4.51
C GLU A 195 22.77 -1.87 4.30
N HIS A 196 22.55 -1.24 3.15
CA HIS A 196 23.02 0.13 2.88
C HIS A 196 22.42 1.16 3.84
N TYR A 197 21.16 0.99 4.23
CA TYR A 197 20.50 1.85 5.22
C TYR A 197 20.80 1.46 6.68
N GLY A 198 21.84 0.67 6.92
CA GLY A 198 22.34 0.32 8.24
C GLY A 198 21.50 -0.73 8.97
N GLN A 199 20.68 -1.48 8.24
CA GLN A 199 19.98 -2.63 8.81
C GLN A 199 20.95 -3.82 8.99
N GLU A 200 20.50 -4.82 9.76
CA GLU A 200 21.24 -6.06 9.97
C GLU A 200 21.47 -6.80 8.64
N LYS A 201 22.48 -7.67 8.62
CA LYS A 201 22.76 -8.54 7.47
C LYS A 201 21.49 -9.28 7.04
N GLN A 202 21.23 -9.26 5.74
CA GLN A 202 20.07 -9.89 5.15
C GLN A 202 20.41 -11.30 4.65
N HIS A 203 19.54 -12.26 4.93
CA HIS A 203 19.52 -13.58 4.32
C HIS A 203 18.79 -13.55 3.01
N LEU A 204 19.13 -14.42 2.08
CA LEU A 204 18.40 -14.64 0.84
C LEU A 204 17.75 -16.01 0.88
N TYR A 205 16.45 -16.04 0.70
CA TYR A 205 15.66 -17.27 0.68
C TYR A 205 15.13 -17.55 -0.73
N LYS A 206 15.04 -18.83 -1.05
CA LYS A 206 14.30 -19.36 -2.19
C LYS A 206 13.26 -20.33 -1.67
N ALA A 207 12.07 -20.34 -2.29
CA ALA A 207 10.97 -21.22 -1.92
C ALA A 207 10.10 -21.54 -3.13
N THR A 208 9.10 -22.40 -2.91
CA THR A 208 8.02 -22.66 -3.87
C THR A 208 6.68 -22.22 -3.34
N ILE A 209 5.81 -21.69 -4.22
CA ILE A 209 4.44 -21.28 -3.92
C ILE A 209 3.52 -21.83 -5.00
N SER A 210 2.44 -22.52 -4.64
CA SER A 210 1.40 -22.92 -5.58
C SER A 210 0.61 -21.71 -6.07
N ALA A 211 0.19 -21.70 -7.34
CA ALA A 211 -0.72 -20.70 -7.88
C ALA A 211 -2.02 -20.57 -7.08
N ASP A 212 -2.46 -21.68 -6.47
CA ASP A 212 -3.62 -21.69 -5.58
C ASP A 212 -3.40 -20.93 -4.27
N ASP A 213 -2.16 -20.81 -3.79
CA ASP A 213 -1.83 -20.13 -2.54
C ASP A 213 -1.52 -18.64 -2.74
N VAL A 214 -1.44 -18.17 -3.98
CA VAL A 214 -1.25 -16.76 -4.29
C VAL A 214 -2.49 -15.96 -3.90
N ILE A 215 -2.30 -14.91 -3.13
CA ILE A 215 -3.35 -13.93 -2.78
C ILE A 215 -3.42 -12.87 -3.85
N ALA A 216 -2.29 -12.31 -4.26
CA ALA A 216 -2.19 -11.32 -5.33
C ALA A 216 -0.82 -11.39 -6.02
N PHE A 217 -0.78 -10.90 -7.26
CA PHE A 217 0.45 -10.55 -7.97
C PHE A 217 0.45 -9.06 -8.27
N THR A 218 1.59 -8.41 -8.11
CA THR A 218 1.75 -7.01 -8.50
C THR A 218 3.13 -6.78 -9.12
N ASN A 219 3.15 -5.96 -10.16
CA ASN A 219 4.38 -5.52 -10.82
C ASN A 219 4.45 -3.99 -10.95
N SER A 220 3.66 -3.27 -10.16
CA SER A 220 3.56 -1.81 -10.21
C SER A 220 4.92 -1.11 -9.99
N ARG A 221 5.80 -1.72 -9.18
CA ARG A 221 7.16 -1.24 -8.89
C ARG A 221 8.27 -2.04 -9.57
N ARG A 222 7.93 -2.88 -10.55
CA ARG A 222 8.90 -3.78 -11.23
C ARG A 222 9.51 -4.83 -10.30
N GLU A 223 8.81 -5.16 -9.22
CA GLU A 223 9.28 -6.08 -8.19
C GLU A 223 8.81 -7.52 -8.40
N PHE A 224 7.93 -7.77 -9.37
CA PHE A 224 7.37 -9.10 -9.68
C PHE A 224 6.89 -9.81 -8.40
N GLU A 225 6.15 -9.07 -7.58
CA GLU A 225 5.79 -9.46 -6.24
C GLU A 225 4.62 -10.43 -6.22
N ILE A 226 4.79 -11.54 -5.52
CA ILE A 226 3.75 -12.48 -5.13
C ILE A 226 3.41 -12.24 -3.67
N ILE A 227 2.14 -11.98 -3.39
CA ILE A 227 1.59 -11.89 -2.04
C ILE A 227 0.91 -13.21 -1.74
N GLN A 228 1.27 -13.83 -0.62
CA GLN A 228 0.79 -15.14 -0.18
C GLN A 228 0.66 -15.19 1.35
N TYR A 229 -0.03 -16.22 1.89
CA TYR A 229 -0.03 -16.53 3.31
C TYR A 229 -0.20 -18.04 3.54
N GLY A 230 0.77 -18.63 4.23
CA GLY A 230 0.76 -20.07 4.56
C GLY A 230 1.03 -21.01 3.38
N GLY A 231 1.38 -20.47 2.18
CA GLY A 231 1.63 -21.26 0.97
C GLY A 231 3.09 -21.53 0.64
N VAL A 232 4.04 -21.05 1.46
CA VAL A 232 5.48 -21.24 1.22
C VAL A 232 5.89 -22.67 1.54
N ARG A 233 6.63 -23.31 0.60
CA ARG A 233 7.14 -24.67 0.71
C ARG A 233 8.58 -24.72 0.23
N ASP A 234 9.30 -25.78 0.60
CA ASP A 234 10.66 -26.07 0.15
C ASP A 234 11.61 -24.89 0.31
N ILE A 235 11.49 -24.16 1.42
CA ILE A 235 12.30 -22.98 1.66
C ILE A 235 13.75 -23.37 1.96
N GLU A 236 14.67 -22.70 1.28
CA GLU A 236 16.11 -22.85 1.45
C GLU A 236 16.80 -21.50 1.50
N GLU A 237 17.86 -21.38 2.29
CA GLU A 237 18.73 -20.21 2.28
C GLU A 237 19.76 -20.33 1.15
N LEU A 238 19.89 -19.28 0.35
CA LEU A 238 20.83 -19.21 -0.74
C LEU A 238 22.03 -18.33 -0.40
N PRO A 239 23.21 -18.65 -0.98
CA PRO A 239 24.35 -17.71 -0.94
C PRO A 239 23.97 -16.43 -1.71
N ARG A 240 24.37 -15.29 -1.13
CA ARG A 240 24.29 -13.99 -1.77
C ARG A 240 25.32 -13.90 -2.89
N ILE A 241 24.89 -13.50 -4.08
CA ILE A 241 25.78 -13.27 -5.25
C ILE A 241 25.77 -11.82 -5.71
N GLY A 242 24.89 -11.00 -5.11
CA GLY A 242 24.70 -9.60 -5.46
C GLY A 242 23.79 -9.43 -6.69
N VAL A 243 23.40 -8.19 -6.91
CA VAL A 243 22.51 -7.80 -8.00
C VAL A 243 23.26 -7.72 -9.32
N SER A 244 22.67 -8.21 -10.40
CA SER A 244 23.25 -8.05 -11.75
C SER A 244 23.36 -6.57 -12.13
N ALA A 245 24.36 -6.22 -12.96
CA ALA A 245 24.60 -4.85 -13.39
C ALA A 245 23.40 -4.29 -14.18
N GLU A 246 22.79 -5.11 -15.05
CA GLU A 246 21.63 -4.77 -15.85
C GLU A 246 20.43 -4.39 -14.98
N TYR A 247 20.20 -5.14 -13.90
CA TYR A 247 19.12 -4.84 -12.97
C TYR A 247 19.41 -3.59 -12.11
N LYS A 248 20.66 -3.40 -11.68
CA LYS A 248 21.06 -2.17 -10.95
C LYS A 248 20.79 -0.91 -11.77
N GLU A 249 21.11 -0.93 -13.04
CA GLU A 249 20.84 0.18 -13.95
C GLU A 249 19.33 0.47 -14.06
N LEU A 250 18.51 -0.57 -14.21
CA LEU A 250 17.06 -0.46 -14.32
C LEU A 250 16.44 0.14 -13.05
N PHE A 251 16.92 -0.22 -11.85
CA PHE A 251 16.36 0.23 -10.58
C PHE A 251 16.90 1.58 -10.11
N SER A 252 18.12 1.94 -10.49
CA SER A 252 18.69 3.27 -10.20
C SER A 252 18.04 4.38 -11.04
N ALA A 253 17.42 4.04 -12.17
CA ALA A 253 16.69 4.97 -13.01
C ALA A 253 15.32 5.32 -12.43
N THR A 254 15.27 6.02 -11.29
CA THR A 254 14.04 6.64 -10.79
C THR A 254 13.64 7.76 -11.74
N SER A 255 12.67 7.50 -12.60
CA SER A 255 12.12 8.50 -13.50
C SER A 255 10.71 8.87 -13.04
N TYR A 256 10.50 10.15 -12.77
CA TYR A 256 9.16 10.75 -12.61
C TYR A 256 8.46 10.97 -13.97
N ASP A 257 9.14 10.61 -15.07
CA ASP A 257 8.58 10.67 -16.41
C ASP A 257 7.79 9.39 -16.70
N PHE A 258 6.49 9.53 -16.96
CA PHE A 258 5.59 8.42 -17.26
C PHE A 258 6.04 7.58 -18.46
N HIS A 259 6.54 8.21 -19.53
CA HIS A 259 7.02 7.48 -20.71
C HIS A 259 8.24 6.62 -20.39
N LYS A 260 9.18 7.17 -19.64
CA LYS A 260 10.37 6.45 -19.20
C LYS A 260 10.05 5.34 -18.20
N ASP A 261 9.03 5.51 -17.38
CA ASP A 261 8.55 4.43 -16.50
C ASP A 261 7.96 3.26 -17.31
N GLN A 262 7.21 3.53 -18.37
CA GLN A 262 6.68 2.50 -19.28
C GLN A 262 7.80 1.76 -20.04
N GLU A 263 8.81 2.48 -20.52
CA GLU A 263 10.01 1.86 -21.12
C GLU A 263 10.74 0.97 -20.13
N ASN A 264 10.94 1.45 -18.90
CA ASN A 264 11.59 0.69 -17.83
C ASN A 264 10.79 -0.57 -17.45
N ARG A 265 9.45 -0.51 -17.46
CA ARG A 265 8.59 -1.69 -17.21
C ARG A 265 8.73 -2.73 -18.31
N THR A 266 8.75 -2.30 -19.58
CA THR A 266 8.98 -3.20 -20.73
C THR A 266 10.36 -3.84 -20.64
N THR A 267 11.40 -3.06 -20.37
CA THR A 267 12.76 -3.54 -20.18
C THR A 267 12.86 -4.56 -19.04
N ALA A 268 12.18 -4.29 -17.91
CA ALA A 268 12.14 -5.22 -16.78
C ALA A 268 11.50 -6.56 -17.14
N LEU A 269 10.40 -6.54 -17.89
CA LEU A 269 9.73 -7.75 -18.37
C LEU A 269 10.62 -8.57 -19.30
N ASP A 270 11.34 -7.92 -20.22
CA ASP A 270 12.25 -8.58 -21.16
C ASP A 270 13.46 -9.19 -20.43
N LEU A 271 14.06 -8.47 -19.49
CA LEU A 271 15.17 -8.98 -18.68
C LEU A 271 14.73 -10.15 -17.81
N PHE A 272 13.58 -10.03 -17.15
CA PHE A 272 13.01 -11.12 -16.37
C PHE A 272 12.75 -12.35 -17.23
N ALA A 273 12.12 -12.20 -18.40
CA ALA A 273 11.82 -13.31 -19.29
C ALA A 273 13.09 -14.01 -19.82
N LYS A 274 14.16 -13.23 -20.08
CA LYS A 274 15.47 -13.77 -20.44
C LYS A 274 16.08 -14.58 -19.29
N TRP A 275 16.12 -13.98 -18.09
CA TRP A 275 16.61 -14.63 -16.88
C TRP A 275 15.83 -15.91 -16.56
N TYR A 276 14.50 -15.87 -16.62
CA TYR A 276 13.61 -16.99 -16.31
C TYR A 276 13.88 -18.19 -17.25
N ARG A 277 13.98 -17.95 -18.55
CA ARG A 277 14.32 -19.00 -19.52
C ARG A 277 15.68 -19.62 -19.26
N GLN A 278 16.69 -18.82 -18.91
CA GLN A 278 18.05 -19.33 -18.62
C GLN A 278 18.10 -20.20 -17.35
N ASN A 279 17.30 -19.88 -16.33
CA ASN A 279 17.33 -20.57 -15.06
C ASN A 279 16.37 -21.77 -14.99
N ASN A 280 15.33 -21.81 -15.82
CA ASN A 280 14.36 -22.92 -15.83
C ASN A 280 14.55 -23.89 -16.99
N ALA A 281 15.27 -23.53 -18.06
CA ALA A 281 15.62 -24.45 -19.15
C ALA A 281 16.60 -25.58 -18.73
N MET A 282 17.25 -25.47 -17.55
CA MET A 282 18.14 -26.52 -17.03
C MET A 282 17.42 -27.63 -16.24
N GLY A 283 16.09 -27.54 -16.10
CA GLY A 283 15.27 -28.56 -15.40
C GLY A 283 14.63 -29.61 -16.32
N GLU A 284 14.79 -29.53 -17.63
CA GLU A 284 14.21 -30.46 -18.63
C GLU A 284 15.20 -31.49 -19.16
N THR A 285 16.32 -31.77 -18.46
CA THR A 285 17.28 -32.83 -18.88
C THR A 285 17.27 -33.99 -17.88
#